data_d942df7823467adb1e868896eab1525e
#
_entry.id   d942df7823467adb1e868896eab1525e
#
_cell.length_a   1.000
_cell.length_b   1.000
_cell.length_c   1.000
_cell.angle_alpha   90.00
_cell.angle_beta   90.00
_cell.angle_gamma   90.00
#
_symmetry.space_group_name_H-M   'P 1'
#
loop_
_entity.id
_entity.type
_entity.pdbx_description
1 polymer ?
#
loop_
_entity_poly.entity_id
_entity_poly.type
_entity_poly.pdbx_seq_one_letter_code
_entity_poly.pdbx_strand_id
1 'polypeptide(L)'
;AFALQVTGAATKDIMRQVPRALDLVGLSHKARMFPGELSGGEQQRTAIARALVNNPKILLCDEPTGNLDPANTTEIMELLMRINLKGTTVLVATHNQAVVDRMRRRVVRLEDGRILSDEERGFYVRGLGQSQVLSG
;
A
#
# COMPACT_ATOMS: atom_id res chain seq x y z
N ALA A 1 -14.96 9.25 7.44
CA ALA A 1 -16.42 9.18 7.60
C ALA A 1 -17.12 8.88 6.28
N PHE A 2 -16.84 9.64 5.21
CA PHE A 2 -17.56 9.54 3.92
C PHE A 2 -17.61 8.11 3.33
N ALA A 3 -16.49 7.37 3.32
CA ALA A 3 -16.45 6.00 2.82
C ALA A 3 -17.45 5.05 3.51
N LEU A 4 -17.70 5.23 4.78
CA LEU A 4 -18.68 4.47 5.55
C LEU A 4 -20.14 4.96 5.28
N GLN A 5 -20.32 6.26 5.09
CA GLN A 5 -21.64 6.83 4.76
C GLN A 5 -22.16 6.28 3.43
N VAL A 6 -21.30 6.21 2.41
CA VAL A 6 -21.66 5.68 1.08
C VAL A 6 -22.06 4.20 1.15
N THR A 7 -21.48 3.42 2.06
CA THR A 7 -21.85 2.01 2.26
C THR A 7 -23.05 1.81 3.19
N GLY A 8 -23.72 2.89 3.61
CA GLY A 8 -24.92 2.82 4.44
C GLY A 8 -24.66 2.49 5.91
N ALA A 9 -23.42 2.69 6.39
CA ALA A 9 -23.09 2.42 7.80
C ALA A 9 -23.84 3.36 8.74
N ALA A 10 -24.32 2.83 9.87
CA ALA A 10 -24.99 3.61 10.90
C ALA A 10 -24.00 4.62 11.53
N THR A 11 -24.50 5.79 11.95
CA THR A 11 -23.69 6.86 12.57
C THR A 11 -22.86 6.33 13.73
N LYS A 12 -23.40 5.43 14.55
CA LYS A 12 -22.69 4.78 15.66
C LYS A 12 -21.46 3.99 15.21
N ASP A 13 -21.55 3.32 14.07
CA ASP A 13 -20.43 2.55 13.51
C ASP A 13 -19.37 3.48 12.93
N ILE A 14 -19.78 4.56 12.27
CA ILE A 14 -18.88 5.61 11.77
C ILE A 14 -18.06 6.20 12.93
N MET A 15 -18.73 6.57 14.01
CA MET A 15 -18.10 7.16 15.21
C MET A 15 -17.09 6.20 15.89
N ARG A 16 -17.27 4.90 15.72
CA ARG A 16 -16.36 3.87 16.26
C ARG A 16 -15.21 3.53 15.32
N GLN A 17 -15.49 3.40 14.03
CA GLN A 17 -14.52 2.87 13.06
C GLN A 17 -13.53 3.93 12.58
N VAL A 18 -13.97 5.17 12.40
CA VAL A 18 -13.09 6.25 11.92
C VAL A 18 -11.91 6.52 12.87
N PRO A 19 -12.10 6.69 14.20
CA PRO A 19 -10.99 6.84 15.13
C PRO A 19 -10.00 5.67 15.09
N ARG A 20 -10.51 4.43 15.01
CA ARG A 20 -9.67 3.22 14.92
C ARG A 20 -8.82 3.18 13.65
N ALA A 21 -9.40 3.57 12.51
CA ALA A 21 -8.66 3.65 11.25
C ALA A 21 -7.58 4.73 11.30
N LEU A 22 -7.86 5.89 11.89
CA LEU A 22 -6.88 6.96 12.07
C LEU A 22 -5.77 6.57 13.05
N ASP A 23 -6.10 5.87 14.12
CA ASP A 23 -5.13 5.36 15.09
C ASP A 23 -4.16 4.36 14.43
N LEU A 24 -4.70 3.44 13.62
CA LEU A 24 -3.90 2.44 12.89
C LEU A 24 -2.82 3.07 11.99
N VAL A 25 -3.12 4.23 11.41
CA VAL A 25 -2.20 4.98 10.53
C VAL A 25 -1.44 6.10 11.25
N GLY A 26 -1.61 6.24 12.57
CA GLY A 26 -0.91 7.23 13.40
C GLY A 26 -1.39 8.68 13.21
N LEU A 27 -2.65 8.89 12.76
CA LEU A 27 -3.21 10.22 12.47
C LEU A 27 -4.35 10.64 13.40
N SER A 28 -4.52 10.01 14.56
CA SER A 28 -5.59 10.36 15.51
C SER A 28 -5.57 11.84 15.91
N HIS A 29 -4.38 12.42 16.12
CA HIS A 29 -4.19 13.82 16.49
C HIS A 29 -4.51 14.81 15.35
N LYS A 30 -4.65 14.34 14.11
CA LYS A 30 -4.95 15.13 12.91
C LYS A 30 -6.37 14.92 12.37
N ALA A 31 -7.24 14.27 13.14
CA ALA A 31 -8.61 13.90 12.73
C ALA A 31 -9.48 15.07 12.25
N ARG A 32 -9.15 16.30 12.66
CA ARG A 32 -9.90 17.53 12.31
C ARG A 32 -9.23 18.38 11.25
N MET A 33 -8.04 17.99 10.76
CA MET A 33 -7.32 18.75 9.73
C MET A 33 -7.90 18.47 8.34
N PHE A 34 -7.83 19.48 7.48
CA PHE A 34 -8.21 19.34 6.09
C PHE A 34 -7.05 18.73 5.27
N PRO A 35 -7.34 18.08 4.13
CA PRO A 35 -6.31 17.45 3.30
C PRO A 35 -5.15 18.37 2.91
N GLY A 36 -5.41 19.65 2.65
CA GLY A 36 -4.38 20.64 2.30
C GLY A 36 -3.42 21.01 3.44
N GLU A 37 -3.76 20.64 4.67
CA GLU A 37 -2.93 20.88 5.86
C GLU A 37 -2.03 19.69 6.20
N LEU A 38 -2.18 18.59 5.44
CA LEU A 38 -1.44 17.34 5.65
C LEU A 38 -0.24 17.27 4.70
N SER A 39 0.88 16.75 5.19
CA SER A 39 2.03 16.39 4.34
C SER A 39 1.66 15.27 3.35
N GLY A 40 2.47 15.07 2.29
CA GLY A 40 2.24 14.00 1.32
C GLY A 40 2.15 12.61 1.96
N GLY A 41 3.04 12.28 2.92
CA GLY A 41 2.99 11.04 3.66
C GLY A 41 1.72 10.90 4.53
N GLU A 42 1.24 12.00 5.14
CA GLU A 42 -0.01 12.01 5.92
C GLU A 42 -1.24 11.86 5.03
N GLN A 43 -1.24 12.48 3.85
CA GLN A 43 -2.30 12.30 2.86
C GLN A 43 -2.37 10.84 2.42
N GLN A 44 -1.22 10.20 2.17
CA GLN A 44 -1.15 8.80 1.80
C GLN A 44 -1.64 7.89 2.94
N ARG A 45 -1.23 8.14 4.19
CA ARG A 45 -1.76 7.42 5.36
C ARG A 45 -3.27 7.61 5.51
N THR A 46 -3.79 8.80 5.23
CA THR A 46 -5.24 9.07 5.22
C THR A 46 -5.96 8.26 4.15
N ALA A 47 -5.39 8.13 2.95
CA ALA A 47 -5.94 7.31 1.87
C ALA A 47 -6.00 5.82 2.27
N ILE A 48 -4.94 5.31 2.90
CA ILE A 48 -4.90 3.95 3.45
C ILE A 48 -5.97 3.78 4.54
N ALA A 49 -6.09 4.70 5.49
CA ALA A 49 -7.12 4.65 6.54
C ALA A 49 -8.53 4.61 5.94
N ARG A 50 -8.78 5.40 4.90
CA ARG A 50 -10.05 5.41 4.16
C ARG A 50 -10.37 4.05 3.53
N ALA A 51 -9.38 3.38 2.98
CA ALA A 51 -9.56 2.04 2.40
C ALA A 51 -9.82 0.97 3.49
N LEU A 52 -9.16 1.10 4.64
CA LEU A 52 -9.25 0.13 5.74
C LEU A 52 -10.51 0.24 6.59
N VAL A 53 -11.20 1.38 6.56
CA VAL A 53 -12.33 1.65 7.46
C VAL A 53 -13.47 0.63 7.34
N ASN A 54 -13.59 -0.02 6.16
CA ASN A 54 -14.58 -1.08 5.89
C ASN A 54 -14.06 -2.50 6.21
N ASN A 55 -12.93 -2.63 6.90
CA ASN A 55 -12.28 -3.92 7.20
C ASN A 55 -12.15 -4.84 5.98
N PRO A 56 -11.52 -4.41 4.89
CA PRO A 56 -11.41 -5.21 3.69
C PRO A 56 -10.54 -6.44 3.92
N LYS A 57 -10.86 -7.54 3.25
CA LYS A 57 -10.00 -8.74 3.22
C LYS A 57 -8.77 -8.54 2.33
N ILE A 58 -8.90 -7.70 1.30
CA ILE A 58 -7.83 -7.40 0.33
C ILE A 58 -7.71 -5.88 0.23
N LEU A 59 -6.48 -5.38 0.32
CA LEU A 59 -6.10 -4.00 0.09
C LEU A 59 -5.24 -3.92 -1.17
N LEU A 60 -5.71 -3.15 -2.15
CA LEU A 60 -4.98 -2.89 -3.39
C LEU A 60 -4.34 -1.50 -3.30
N CYS A 61 -3.04 -1.43 -3.53
CA CYS A 61 -2.28 -0.19 -3.52
C CYS A 61 -1.57 -0.02 -4.87
N ASP A 62 -1.86 1.05 -5.56
CA ASP A 62 -1.21 1.42 -6.82
C ASP A 62 -0.25 2.58 -6.54
N GLU A 63 1.05 2.35 -6.76
CA GLU A 63 2.15 3.28 -6.50
C GLU A 63 2.04 4.00 -5.13
N PRO A 64 1.89 3.29 -4.00
CA PRO A 64 1.59 3.92 -2.72
C PRO A 64 2.72 4.81 -2.17
N THR A 65 3.89 4.79 -2.81
CA THR A 65 5.08 5.56 -2.40
C THR A 65 5.62 6.46 -3.52
N GLY A 66 4.90 6.61 -4.63
CA GLY A 66 5.39 7.21 -5.87
C GLY A 66 5.88 8.66 -5.77
N ASN A 67 5.34 9.46 -4.85
CA ASN A 67 5.71 10.87 -4.67
C ASN A 67 6.23 11.16 -3.26
N LEU A 68 6.77 10.16 -2.57
CA LEU A 68 7.26 10.29 -1.20
C LEU A 68 8.79 10.25 -1.14
N ASP A 69 9.35 10.97 -0.18
CA ASP A 69 10.75 10.85 0.17
C ASP A 69 11.07 9.46 0.78
N PRO A 70 12.35 9.07 0.89
CA PRO A 70 12.72 7.75 1.38
C PRO A 70 12.24 7.43 2.80
N ALA A 71 12.13 8.43 3.69
CA ALA A 71 11.66 8.22 5.05
C ALA A 71 10.16 7.90 5.07
N ASN A 72 9.35 8.73 4.42
CA ASN A 72 7.91 8.49 4.27
C ASN A 72 7.62 7.20 3.50
N THR A 73 8.42 6.87 2.46
CA THR A 73 8.33 5.59 1.74
C THR A 73 8.46 4.41 2.71
N THR A 74 9.47 4.46 3.58
CA THR A 74 9.70 3.41 4.59
C THR A 74 8.50 3.28 5.53
N GLU A 75 8.00 4.39 6.07
CA GLU A 75 6.84 4.40 6.98
C GLU A 75 5.58 3.81 6.34
N ILE A 76 5.30 4.14 5.07
CA ILE A 76 4.15 3.59 4.34
C ILE A 76 4.30 2.08 4.16
N MET A 77 5.48 1.60 3.77
CA MET A 77 5.69 0.16 3.56
C MET A 77 5.61 -0.62 4.88
N GLU A 78 6.14 -0.09 5.97
CA GLU A 78 5.97 -0.67 7.32
C GLU A 78 4.52 -0.69 7.77
N LEU A 79 3.75 0.36 7.47
CA LEU A 79 2.31 0.39 7.73
C LEU A 79 1.59 -0.73 6.97
N LEU A 80 1.87 -0.89 5.67
CA LEU A 80 1.28 -1.95 4.85
C LEU A 80 1.63 -3.36 5.37
N MET A 81 2.87 -3.55 5.85
CA MET A 81 3.25 -4.79 6.52
C MET A 81 2.45 -5.05 7.80
N ARG A 82 2.28 -4.04 8.66
CA ARG A 82 1.46 -4.17 9.87
C ARG A 82 0.00 -4.52 9.56
N ILE A 83 -0.55 -3.94 8.49
CA ILE A 83 -1.90 -4.26 8.00
C ILE A 83 -1.98 -5.72 7.56
N ASN A 84 -0.99 -6.18 6.81
CA ASN A 84 -0.91 -7.59 6.37
C ASN A 84 -0.81 -8.56 7.56
N LEU A 85 0.03 -8.26 8.56
CA LEU A 85 0.15 -9.08 9.78
C LEU A 85 -1.16 -9.18 10.58
N LYS A 86 -2.07 -8.22 10.42
CA LYS A 86 -3.41 -8.27 11.03
C LYS A 86 -4.43 -9.08 10.21
N GLY A 87 -4.01 -9.71 9.12
CA GLY A 87 -4.82 -10.63 8.33
C GLY A 87 -5.42 -10.05 7.04
N THR A 88 -5.16 -8.78 6.70
CA THR A 88 -5.54 -8.22 5.40
C THR A 88 -4.53 -8.65 4.34
N THR A 89 -4.97 -9.23 3.23
CA THR A 89 -4.10 -9.44 2.08
C THR A 89 -3.77 -8.11 1.44
N VAL A 90 -2.48 -7.80 1.28
CA VAL A 90 -2.02 -6.54 0.68
C VAL A 90 -1.37 -6.83 -0.66
N LEU A 91 -1.87 -6.22 -1.72
CA LEU A 91 -1.29 -6.24 -3.05
C LEU A 91 -0.79 -4.84 -3.41
N VAL A 92 0.50 -4.72 -3.71
CA VAL A 92 1.14 -3.45 -4.08
C VAL A 92 1.60 -3.54 -5.53
N ALA A 93 1.08 -2.66 -6.39
CA ALA A 93 1.64 -2.43 -7.70
C ALA A 93 2.65 -1.28 -7.61
N THR A 94 3.88 -1.52 -8.03
CA THR A 94 4.95 -0.50 -8.04
C THR A 94 6.04 -0.83 -9.03
N HIS A 95 6.68 0.20 -9.56
CA HIS A 95 7.91 0.09 -10.35
C HIS A 95 9.17 0.44 -9.54
N ASN A 96 9.03 0.72 -8.24
CA ASN A 96 10.15 1.07 -7.38
C ASN A 96 10.93 -0.16 -6.93
N GLN A 97 12.07 -0.42 -7.61
CA GLN A 97 12.97 -1.53 -7.34
C GLN A 97 13.43 -1.60 -5.89
N ALA A 98 13.82 -0.46 -5.32
CA ALA A 98 14.35 -0.41 -3.96
C ALA A 98 13.31 -0.86 -2.93
N VAL A 99 12.03 -0.54 -3.17
CA VAL A 99 10.91 -1.01 -2.34
C VAL A 99 10.77 -2.52 -2.45
N VAL A 100 10.72 -3.06 -3.67
CA VAL A 100 10.57 -4.50 -3.92
C VAL A 100 11.70 -5.28 -3.26
N ASP A 101 12.96 -4.89 -3.51
CA ASP A 101 14.15 -5.58 -3.01
C ASP A 101 14.25 -5.54 -1.48
N ARG A 102 13.84 -4.42 -0.86
CA ARG A 102 13.84 -4.26 0.58
C ARG A 102 12.78 -5.11 1.27
N MET A 103 11.58 -5.22 0.67
CA MET A 103 10.44 -5.90 1.28
C MET A 103 10.55 -7.42 1.26
N ARG A 104 11.24 -8.00 0.29
CA ARG A 104 11.47 -9.44 0.11
C ARG A 104 10.19 -10.26 0.27
N ARG A 105 9.14 -9.85 -0.41
CA ARG A 105 7.85 -10.54 -0.46
C ARG A 105 7.67 -11.25 -1.79
N ARG A 106 6.56 -11.95 -1.95
CA ARG A 106 6.17 -12.51 -3.25
C ARG A 106 6.11 -11.40 -4.29
N VAL A 107 6.78 -11.61 -5.40
CA VAL A 107 6.85 -10.67 -6.53
C VAL A 107 6.28 -11.34 -7.76
N VAL A 108 5.23 -10.73 -8.31
CA VAL A 108 4.66 -11.14 -9.59
C VAL A 108 5.03 -10.07 -10.62
N ARG A 109 5.84 -10.43 -11.60
CA ARG A 109 6.24 -9.52 -12.68
C ARG A 109 5.24 -9.59 -13.81
N LEU A 110 4.75 -8.42 -14.22
CA LEU A 110 3.84 -8.25 -15.33
C LEU A 110 4.52 -7.45 -16.45
N GLU A 111 4.34 -7.91 -17.69
CA GLU A 111 4.77 -7.20 -18.89
C GLU A 111 3.77 -7.49 -20.01
N ASP A 112 3.31 -6.45 -20.72
CA ASP A 112 2.31 -6.53 -21.80
C ASP A 112 1.06 -7.36 -21.44
N GLY A 113 0.58 -7.22 -20.18
CA GLY A 113 -0.60 -7.93 -19.70
C GLY A 113 -0.39 -9.42 -19.41
N ARG A 114 0.86 -9.90 -19.39
CA ARG A 114 1.21 -11.29 -19.10
C ARG A 114 2.07 -11.40 -17.84
N ILE A 115 1.92 -12.49 -17.11
CA ILE A 115 2.81 -12.82 -16.00
C ILE A 115 4.10 -13.40 -16.59
N LEU A 116 5.23 -12.74 -16.31
CA LEU A 116 6.56 -13.22 -16.71
C LEU A 116 7.22 -14.06 -15.64
N SER A 117 7.05 -13.71 -14.37
CA SER A 117 7.54 -14.49 -13.24
C SER A 117 6.66 -14.32 -12.02
N ASP A 118 6.72 -15.31 -11.11
CA ASP A 118 6.04 -15.33 -9.82
C ASP A 118 6.99 -15.98 -8.80
N GLU A 119 7.56 -15.17 -7.92
CA GLU A 119 8.60 -15.56 -6.99
C GLU A 119 8.18 -15.26 -5.55
N GLU A 120 8.20 -16.25 -4.66
CA GLU A 120 7.78 -16.09 -3.26
C GLU A 120 8.62 -15.09 -2.46
N ARG A 121 9.90 -14.94 -2.82
CA ARG A 121 10.85 -13.96 -2.24
C ARG A 121 11.68 -13.35 -3.37
N GLY A 122 10.99 -12.65 -4.26
CA GLY A 122 11.59 -12.10 -5.45
C GLY A 122 12.40 -10.83 -5.17
N PHE A 123 13.31 -10.57 -6.11
CA PHE A 123 13.97 -9.29 -6.30
C PHE A 123 13.46 -8.68 -7.59
N TYR A 124 13.60 -7.36 -7.70
CA TYR A 124 13.34 -6.72 -8.98
C TYR A 124 14.46 -7.05 -9.97
N VAL A 125 14.26 -8.06 -10.80
CA VAL A 125 15.19 -8.36 -11.89
C VAL A 125 14.86 -7.42 -13.07
N ARG A 126 15.73 -6.44 -13.34
CA ARG A 126 15.71 -5.72 -14.61
C ARG A 126 15.87 -6.76 -15.71
N GLY A 127 14.96 -6.78 -16.68
CA GLY A 127 15.04 -7.70 -17.82
C GLY A 127 16.47 -7.73 -18.36
N LEU A 128 17.12 -8.86 -18.22
CA LEU A 128 18.27 -9.21 -19.05
C LEU A 128 17.72 -9.28 -20.45
N GLY A 129 17.83 -8.14 -21.16
CA GLY A 129 17.64 -8.11 -22.61
C GLY A 129 18.44 -9.27 -23.19
N GLN A 130 17.77 -10.00 -24.05
CA GLN A 130 18.31 -11.00 -24.96
C GLN A 130 19.82 -10.84 -25.20
N SER A 131 20.58 -11.86 -24.91
CA SER A 131 21.72 -12.31 -25.69
C SER A 131 22.74 -12.98 -24.79
N GLN A 132 22.62 -14.27 -24.65
CA GLN A 132 23.77 -15.17 -24.83
C GLN A 132 23.22 -16.59 -25.07
N VAL A 133 22.84 -16.85 -26.29
CA VAL A 133 22.92 -18.20 -26.84
C VAL A 133 24.42 -18.47 -26.96
N LEU A 134 24.97 -19.15 -25.99
CA LEU A 134 26.29 -19.75 -26.11
C LEU A 134 26.15 -20.97 -27.05
N SER A 135 26.50 -20.75 -28.29
CA SER A 135 26.93 -21.80 -29.20
C SER A 135 28.20 -22.42 -28.63
N GLY A 136 28.21 -23.71 -28.47
CA GLY A 136 29.37 -24.49 -28.08
C GLY A 136 28.98 -25.94 -28.02
#